data_17e539d76348ccb4ef48ffabc0f4f919
#
_entry.id   17e539d76348ccb4ef48ffabc0f4f919
#
_cell.length_a   1.000
_cell.length_b   1.000
_cell.length_c   1.000
_cell.angle_alpha   90.00
_cell.angle_beta   90.00
_cell.angle_gamma   90.00
#
_symmetry.space_group_name_H-M   'P 1'
#
loop_
_entity.id
_entity.type
_entity.pdbx_description
1 polymer ?
#
loop_
_entity_poly.entity_id
_entity_poly.type
_entity_poly.pdbx_seq_one_letter_code
_entity_poly.pdbx_strand_id
1 'polypeptide(L)'
;MLRSLGAQRHITSGSVVKMIHVFNLLSWLLILRVLGVTGTDVPVSVMEEDSVILHTGVENLTEIKWYFNKTRIAQLNGNVSFICTDNQCINGTERFRGRLKLDLKTGSLTIMKINKTHSGEYQLVVDGIGNSNGGKILIITVQDNPAVYNQVKKNPGESVTFNPGVRRDIIVVMKCFLNNILIAEITGGQSQICSNVQCKERFTDRLKLDSETASLTITNIRNTDSGNYTLEIFIRNDTHFSITREKTFSLTVVSPPPSRLSGGAIAGIVILLVVVAAVVGGVIYYLRHRSDRAAQPQEGVADDPSSHPLRDMGDS
;
A
#
# COMPACT_ATOMS: atom_id res chain seq x y z
N MET A 1 6.07 3.48 -82.04
CA MET A 1 4.98 3.69 -81.04
C MET A 1 5.49 3.31 -79.67
N LEU A 2 5.92 4.29 -78.96
CA LEU A 2 6.45 4.19 -77.57
C LEU A 2 5.35 4.51 -76.55
N ARG A 3 4.96 3.59 -75.67
CA ARG A 3 4.14 3.89 -74.48
C ARG A 3 5.05 3.85 -73.22
N SER A 4 5.29 5.01 -72.69
CA SER A 4 5.89 5.23 -71.36
C SER A 4 4.83 4.96 -70.28
N LEU A 5 5.12 4.03 -69.38
CA LEU A 5 4.37 3.83 -68.13
C LEU A 5 5.12 4.50 -67.00
N GLY A 6 4.69 5.70 -66.64
CA GLY A 6 5.13 6.40 -65.45
C GLY A 6 4.42 5.85 -64.21
N ALA A 7 5.16 5.17 -63.35
CA ALA A 7 4.68 4.79 -62.03
C ALA A 7 4.91 5.93 -61.03
N GLN A 8 3.88 6.71 -60.74
CA GLN A 8 3.89 7.68 -59.63
C GLN A 8 3.68 6.92 -58.30
N ARG A 9 4.73 6.91 -57.47
CA ARG A 9 4.60 6.43 -56.09
C ARG A 9 4.00 7.54 -55.27
N HIS A 10 2.78 7.34 -54.78
CA HIS A 10 2.16 8.14 -53.74
C HIS A 10 2.92 7.91 -52.42
N ILE A 11 3.73 8.86 -52.02
CA ILE A 11 4.31 8.90 -50.67
C ILE A 11 3.22 9.46 -49.75
N THR A 12 2.65 8.60 -48.88
CA THR A 12 1.61 9.00 -47.94
C THR A 12 2.22 9.93 -46.89
N SER A 13 1.51 11.01 -46.55
CA SER A 13 1.88 12.04 -45.58
C SER A 13 2.35 11.47 -44.19
N GLY A 14 1.84 10.31 -43.79
CA GLY A 14 2.25 9.63 -42.56
C GLY A 14 3.68 9.07 -42.57
N SER A 15 4.24 8.72 -43.75
CA SER A 15 5.63 8.26 -43.86
C SER A 15 6.63 9.41 -43.72
N VAL A 16 6.29 10.59 -44.24
CA VAL A 16 7.16 11.76 -44.16
C VAL A 16 7.26 12.29 -42.73
N VAL A 17 6.16 12.31 -41.96
CA VAL A 17 6.15 12.73 -40.54
C VAL A 17 6.97 11.76 -39.68
N LYS A 18 6.84 10.45 -39.86
CA LYS A 18 7.67 9.44 -39.15
C LYS A 18 9.15 9.59 -39.50
N MET A 19 9.48 9.91 -40.74
CA MET A 19 10.88 10.10 -41.17
C MET A 19 11.48 11.36 -40.55
N ILE A 20 10.73 12.44 -40.41
CA ILE A 20 11.17 13.70 -39.78
C ILE A 20 11.41 13.45 -38.28
N HIS A 21 10.53 12.69 -37.57
CA HIS A 21 10.76 12.36 -36.18
C HIS A 21 11.99 11.48 -35.94
N VAL A 22 12.24 10.52 -36.80
CA VAL A 22 13.44 9.67 -36.73
C VAL A 22 14.71 10.48 -37.02
N PHE A 23 14.68 11.40 -38.00
CA PHE A 23 15.79 12.30 -38.32
C PHE A 23 16.08 13.28 -37.16
N ASN A 24 15.06 13.82 -36.52
CA ASN A 24 15.23 14.67 -35.35
C ASN A 24 15.84 13.90 -34.16
N LEU A 25 15.36 12.68 -33.86
CA LEU A 25 15.94 11.82 -32.82
C LEU A 25 17.40 11.46 -33.09
N LEU A 26 17.73 11.10 -34.36
CA LEU A 26 19.11 10.80 -34.76
C LEU A 26 20.00 12.04 -34.72
N SER A 27 19.47 13.20 -35.08
CA SER A 27 20.20 14.48 -35.01
C SER A 27 20.50 14.86 -33.55
N TRP A 28 19.55 14.68 -32.63
CA TRP A 28 19.78 14.89 -31.19
C TRP A 28 20.79 13.91 -30.62
N LEU A 29 20.77 12.64 -31.03
CA LEU A 29 21.76 11.62 -30.63
C LEU A 29 23.15 11.92 -31.19
N LEU A 30 23.26 12.50 -32.41
CA LEU A 30 24.53 12.91 -33.01
C LEU A 30 25.08 14.18 -32.34
N ILE A 31 24.24 15.15 -31.99
CA ILE A 31 24.63 16.38 -31.29
C ILE A 31 25.19 16.03 -29.89
N LEU A 32 24.57 15.05 -29.19
CA LEU A 32 25.08 14.56 -27.91
C LEU A 32 26.45 13.88 -28.02
N ARG A 33 26.77 13.28 -29.18
CA ARG A 33 28.11 12.68 -29.41
C ARG A 33 29.19 13.70 -29.82
N VAL A 34 28.80 14.83 -30.37
CA VAL A 34 29.76 15.86 -30.83
C VAL A 34 30.19 16.81 -29.70
N LEU A 35 29.41 16.89 -28.61
CA LEU A 35 29.75 17.71 -27.45
C LEU A 35 30.77 17.07 -26.50
N GLY A 36 31.57 16.11 -26.95
CA GLY A 36 32.84 15.68 -26.30
C GLY A 36 32.75 15.51 -24.78
N VAL A 37 31.65 14.98 -24.24
CA VAL A 37 31.58 14.62 -22.82
C VAL A 37 32.31 13.30 -22.65
N THR A 38 33.63 13.39 -22.38
CA THR A 38 34.49 12.28 -22.00
C THR A 38 34.43 11.98 -20.49
N GLY A 39 33.27 12.15 -19.89
CA GLY A 39 32.92 11.62 -18.58
C GLY A 39 31.65 10.83 -18.78
N THR A 40 31.60 9.59 -18.32
CA THR A 40 30.37 8.82 -18.32
C THR A 40 29.46 9.36 -17.24
N ASP A 41 28.70 10.43 -17.54
CA ASP A 41 27.67 10.96 -16.66
C ASP A 41 26.62 9.86 -16.46
N VAL A 42 26.47 9.41 -15.23
CA VAL A 42 25.48 8.40 -14.86
C VAL A 42 24.21 9.09 -14.40
N PRO A 43 23.12 9.04 -15.18
CA PRO A 43 21.84 9.60 -14.75
C PRO A 43 21.24 8.72 -13.65
N VAL A 44 20.88 9.34 -12.54
CA VAL A 44 20.27 8.69 -11.36
C VAL A 44 18.90 9.33 -11.10
N SER A 45 17.84 8.57 -11.26
CA SER A 45 16.48 9.01 -10.95
C SER A 45 16.00 8.35 -9.66
N VAL A 46 15.62 9.15 -8.67
CA VAL A 46 15.19 8.72 -7.34
C VAL A 46 13.91 9.45 -6.95
N MET A 47 13.20 8.95 -5.96
CA MET A 47 12.01 9.61 -5.42
C MET A 47 12.35 10.37 -4.13
N GLU A 48 11.57 11.39 -3.81
CA GLU A 48 11.66 12.03 -2.49
C GLU A 48 11.52 11.01 -1.37
N GLU A 49 12.22 11.23 -0.26
CA GLU A 49 12.35 10.36 0.91
C GLU A 49 13.15 9.06 0.68
N ASP A 50 13.60 8.76 -0.54
CA ASP A 50 14.58 7.70 -0.75
C ASP A 50 15.92 8.04 -0.04
N SER A 51 16.68 7.02 0.33
CA SER A 51 18.10 7.19 0.68
C SER A 51 18.96 6.61 -0.44
N VAL A 52 19.95 7.37 -0.87
CA VAL A 52 20.82 7.01 -2.00
C VAL A 52 22.22 6.74 -1.49
N ILE A 53 22.80 5.61 -1.91
CA ILE A 53 24.18 5.26 -1.64
C ILE A 53 24.96 5.39 -2.94
N LEU A 54 25.90 6.32 -2.98
CA LEU A 54 26.83 6.52 -4.09
C LEU A 54 28.09 5.70 -3.84
N HIS A 55 28.32 4.69 -4.69
CA HIS A 55 29.44 3.77 -4.55
C HIS A 55 30.69 4.32 -5.21
N THR A 56 31.85 4.18 -4.56
CA THR A 56 33.14 4.54 -5.15
C THR A 56 33.53 3.59 -6.26
N GLY A 57 33.29 2.29 -6.07
CA GLY A 57 33.74 1.24 -6.98
C GLY A 57 35.27 1.03 -6.95
N VAL A 58 35.93 1.53 -5.91
CA VAL A 58 37.42 1.50 -5.79
C VAL A 58 37.79 0.74 -4.53
N GLU A 59 38.80 -0.14 -4.66
CA GLU A 59 39.46 -0.81 -3.57
C GLU A 59 40.76 -0.07 -3.24
N ASN A 60 41.25 -0.13 -1.99
CA ASN A 60 42.49 0.50 -1.53
C ASN A 60 42.50 2.04 -1.64
N LEU A 61 41.63 2.65 -0.88
CA LEU A 61 41.39 4.09 -0.87
C LEU A 61 42.51 4.84 -0.14
N THR A 62 43.18 5.78 -0.81
CA THR A 62 44.14 6.72 -0.19
C THR A 62 43.43 8.01 0.20
N GLU A 63 42.77 8.66 -0.72
CA GLU A 63 41.98 9.86 -0.48
C GLU A 63 40.79 9.90 -1.40
N ILE A 64 39.60 10.23 -0.85
CA ILE A 64 38.35 10.39 -1.57
C ILE A 64 37.76 11.75 -1.25
N LYS A 65 37.23 12.42 -2.27
CA LYS A 65 36.49 13.67 -2.15
C LYS A 65 35.18 13.56 -2.91
N TRP A 66 34.07 13.87 -2.24
CA TRP A 66 32.76 14.01 -2.84
C TRP A 66 32.40 15.47 -2.98
N TYR A 67 31.96 15.86 -4.16
CA TYR A 67 31.51 17.20 -4.47
C TYR A 67 30.04 17.19 -4.89
N PHE A 68 29.31 18.23 -4.54
CA PHE A 68 27.98 18.54 -5.04
C PHE A 68 28.01 19.90 -5.72
N ASN A 69 27.67 19.95 -7.01
CA ASN A 69 27.76 21.18 -7.82
C ASN A 69 29.06 21.95 -7.58
N LYS A 70 30.21 21.24 -7.67
CA LYS A 70 31.57 21.75 -7.47
C LYS A 70 31.92 22.14 -6.03
N THR A 71 31.01 22.01 -5.08
CA THR A 71 31.29 22.26 -3.65
C THR A 71 31.55 20.94 -2.93
N ARG A 72 32.66 20.85 -2.18
CA ARG A 72 32.99 19.65 -1.44
C ARG A 72 32.02 19.41 -0.28
N ILE A 73 31.44 18.21 -0.23
CA ILE A 73 30.44 17.79 0.79
C ILE A 73 30.96 16.66 1.70
N ALA A 74 31.91 15.85 1.26
CA ALA A 74 32.54 14.82 2.08
C ALA A 74 33.97 14.55 1.62
N GLN A 75 34.82 14.08 2.55
CA GLN A 75 36.19 13.65 2.27
C GLN A 75 36.59 12.55 3.23
N LEU A 76 37.35 11.59 2.73
CA LEU A 76 38.02 10.58 3.50
C LEU A 76 39.50 10.63 3.10
N ASN A 77 40.42 10.77 4.09
CA ASN A 77 41.87 10.72 3.90
C ASN A 77 42.48 9.85 5.01
N GLY A 78 42.81 8.60 4.67
CA GLY A 78 43.21 7.60 5.65
C GLY A 78 42.14 7.45 6.75
N ASN A 79 42.49 7.75 7.99
CA ASN A 79 41.56 7.65 9.14
C ASN A 79 40.80 8.96 9.43
N VAL A 80 41.04 10.01 8.65
CA VAL A 80 40.40 11.32 8.84
C VAL A 80 39.21 11.45 7.89
N SER A 81 38.05 11.64 8.43
CA SER A 81 36.83 11.89 7.64
C SER A 81 36.29 13.29 7.89
N PHE A 82 35.82 13.92 6.82
CA PHE A 82 35.03 15.17 6.85
C PHE A 82 33.70 14.91 6.18
N ILE A 83 32.63 15.35 6.82
CA ILE A 83 31.27 15.33 6.26
C ILE A 83 30.66 16.68 6.56
N CYS A 84 29.95 17.26 5.57
CA CYS A 84 29.17 18.47 5.77
C CYS A 84 27.92 18.15 6.64
N THR A 85 28.10 18.07 7.97
CA THR A 85 27.02 17.73 8.89
C THR A 85 26.52 18.90 9.71
N ASP A 86 27.38 19.93 9.97
CA ASP A 86 27.06 21.02 10.89
C ASP A 86 27.52 22.39 10.37
N ASN A 87 28.13 23.20 11.21
CA ASN A 87 28.54 24.57 10.92
C ASN A 87 29.70 24.69 9.90
N GLN A 88 30.29 23.56 9.47
CA GLN A 88 31.37 23.51 8.49
C GLN A 88 30.86 23.39 7.04
N CYS A 89 29.53 23.30 6.84
CA CYS A 89 28.95 23.34 5.53
C CYS A 89 29.11 24.74 4.94
N ILE A 90 29.86 24.84 3.85
CA ILE A 90 30.07 26.08 3.11
C ILE A 90 28.79 26.42 2.32
N ASN A 91 28.57 27.70 2.04
CA ASN A 91 27.41 28.26 1.35
C ASN A 91 26.79 27.33 0.31
N GLY A 92 25.50 27.01 0.47
CA GLY A 92 24.71 26.19 -0.44
C GLY A 92 24.72 24.68 -0.16
N THR A 93 25.40 24.24 0.92
CA THR A 93 25.42 22.82 1.32
C THR A 93 24.66 22.52 2.62
N GLU A 94 24.01 23.51 3.21
CA GLU A 94 23.19 23.39 4.46
C GLU A 94 22.06 22.37 4.31
N ARG A 95 21.59 22.15 3.07
CA ARG A 95 20.58 21.12 2.72
C ARG A 95 20.99 19.71 3.12
N PHE A 96 22.31 19.45 3.23
CA PHE A 96 22.84 18.15 3.62
C PHE A 96 22.99 17.94 5.13
N ARG A 97 22.68 18.94 5.95
CA ARG A 97 22.83 18.86 7.40
C ARG A 97 22.08 17.66 7.97
N GLY A 98 22.81 16.75 8.65
CA GLY A 98 22.27 15.52 9.22
C GLY A 98 21.79 14.48 8.21
N ARG A 99 22.05 14.68 6.91
CA ARG A 99 21.60 13.77 5.85
C ARG A 99 22.72 12.99 5.17
N LEU A 100 23.98 13.31 5.44
CA LEU A 100 25.11 12.58 4.88
C LEU A 100 25.66 11.55 5.85
N LYS A 101 26.08 10.40 5.30
CA LYS A 101 26.84 9.37 5.98
C LYS A 101 27.91 8.85 5.04
N LEU A 102 29.17 8.84 5.52
CA LEU A 102 30.31 8.34 4.77
C LEU A 102 30.75 6.99 5.34
N ASP A 103 30.84 5.99 4.49
CA ASP A 103 31.38 4.69 4.87
C ASP A 103 32.92 4.77 4.87
N LEU A 104 33.53 4.59 6.02
CA LEU A 104 35.00 4.72 6.19
C LEU A 104 35.78 3.58 5.55
N LYS A 105 35.16 2.46 5.22
CA LYS A 105 35.79 1.31 4.57
C LYS A 105 35.75 1.42 3.05
N THR A 106 34.62 1.80 2.52
CA THR A 106 34.36 1.82 1.07
C THR A 106 34.44 3.23 0.48
N GLY A 107 34.41 4.28 1.31
CA GLY A 107 34.28 5.67 0.89
C GLY A 107 32.95 6.01 0.25
N SER A 108 32.00 5.10 0.28
CA SER A 108 30.67 5.32 -0.30
C SER A 108 29.91 6.39 0.48
N LEU A 109 29.25 7.30 -0.24
CA LEU A 109 28.49 8.40 0.34
C LEU A 109 27.00 8.06 0.34
N THR A 110 26.36 8.06 1.51
CA THR A 110 24.91 7.93 1.64
C THR A 110 24.27 9.29 1.85
N ILE A 111 23.24 9.59 1.06
CA ILE A 111 22.37 10.76 1.23
C ILE A 111 21.04 10.23 1.73
N MET A 112 20.69 10.55 2.98
CA MET A 112 19.48 10.05 3.63
C MET A 112 18.29 10.96 3.35
N LYS A 113 17.13 10.37 3.08
CA LYS A 113 15.84 11.07 2.88
C LYS A 113 15.97 12.23 1.91
N ILE A 114 16.38 11.90 0.69
CA ILE A 114 16.65 12.87 -0.38
C ILE A 114 15.38 13.65 -0.74
N ASN A 115 15.53 14.93 -1.09
CA ASN A 115 14.44 15.76 -1.58
C ASN A 115 14.89 16.56 -2.83
N LYS A 116 14.00 17.34 -3.45
CA LYS A 116 14.27 18.07 -4.69
C LYS A 116 15.51 18.98 -4.63
N THR A 117 15.83 19.52 -3.45
CA THR A 117 16.99 20.41 -3.27
C THR A 117 18.33 19.70 -3.39
N HIS A 118 18.32 18.35 -3.33
CA HIS A 118 19.49 17.50 -3.52
C HIS A 118 19.67 17.06 -4.97
N SER A 119 18.80 17.47 -5.91
CA SER A 119 19.03 17.26 -7.34
C SER A 119 20.25 18.05 -7.80
N GLY A 120 21.10 17.43 -8.60
CA GLY A 120 22.31 18.05 -9.09
C GLY A 120 23.43 17.08 -9.43
N GLU A 121 24.61 17.64 -9.69
CA GLU A 121 25.81 16.91 -10.04
C GLU A 121 26.56 16.47 -8.79
N TYR A 122 26.86 15.17 -8.70
CA TYR A 122 27.71 14.57 -7.66
C TYR A 122 28.97 14.03 -8.31
N GLN A 123 30.10 14.56 -7.91
CA GLN A 123 31.42 14.18 -8.45
C GLN A 123 32.24 13.46 -7.38
N LEU A 124 32.75 12.29 -7.74
CA LEU A 124 33.75 11.57 -6.97
C LEU A 124 35.16 11.86 -7.51
N VAL A 125 36.05 12.28 -6.65
CA VAL A 125 37.47 12.40 -6.95
C VAL A 125 38.24 11.47 -6.03
N VAL A 126 39.07 10.61 -6.62
CA VAL A 126 39.95 9.66 -5.90
C VAL A 126 41.37 9.99 -6.22
N ASP A 127 42.15 10.36 -5.22
CA ASP A 127 43.60 10.62 -5.38
C ASP A 127 44.38 9.30 -5.28
N GLY A 128 45.43 9.13 -6.13
CA GLY A 128 46.31 7.97 -6.10
C GLY A 128 46.09 6.91 -7.19
N ILE A 129 45.04 7.00 -8.01
CA ILE A 129 44.88 6.19 -9.22
C ILE A 129 45.31 7.04 -10.41
N GLY A 130 46.43 6.65 -11.05
CA GLY A 130 47.09 7.36 -12.10
C GLY A 130 46.20 7.91 -13.20
N ASN A 131 46.33 9.19 -13.43
CA ASN A 131 45.67 10.12 -14.32
C ASN A 131 44.51 10.90 -13.72
N SER A 132 44.81 12.13 -13.47
CA SER A 132 44.06 13.19 -12.81
C SER A 132 42.76 13.69 -13.51
N ASN A 133 42.10 12.87 -14.34
CA ASN A 133 40.86 13.27 -15.05
C ASN A 133 39.74 12.24 -15.00
N GLY A 134 39.80 11.22 -14.15
CA GLY A 134 38.81 10.15 -14.08
C GLY A 134 37.83 10.31 -12.90
N GLY A 135 37.32 11.52 -12.64
CA GLY A 135 36.26 11.68 -11.66
C GLY A 135 34.95 11.08 -12.18
N LYS A 136 34.30 10.26 -11.35
CA LYS A 136 32.95 9.74 -11.64
C LYS A 136 31.95 10.83 -11.39
N ILE A 137 31.07 11.07 -12.34
CA ILE A 137 29.99 12.05 -12.23
C ILE A 137 28.64 11.32 -12.23
N LEU A 138 27.80 11.62 -11.26
CA LEU A 138 26.42 11.16 -11.18
C LEU A 138 25.48 12.37 -11.20
N ILE A 139 24.52 12.34 -12.09
CA ILE A 139 23.48 13.39 -12.19
C ILE A 139 22.24 12.90 -11.52
N ILE A 140 21.98 13.35 -10.29
CA ILE A 140 20.81 12.94 -9.52
C ILE A 140 19.64 13.86 -9.83
N THR A 141 18.50 13.26 -10.21
CA THR A 141 17.22 13.90 -10.37
C THR A 141 16.23 13.33 -9.36
N VAL A 142 15.72 14.16 -8.46
CA VAL A 142 14.73 13.76 -7.45
C VAL A 142 13.33 14.06 -7.97
N GLN A 143 12.52 13.01 -8.06
CA GLN A 143 11.14 13.06 -8.50
C GLN A 143 10.18 13.10 -7.30
N ASP A 144 8.96 13.60 -7.51
CA ASP A 144 7.90 13.53 -6.52
C ASP A 144 7.61 12.08 -6.13
N ASN A 145 7.44 11.83 -4.84
CA ASN A 145 6.96 10.54 -4.35
C ASN A 145 5.45 10.66 -4.05
N PRO A 146 4.56 10.24 -4.96
CA PRO A 146 3.12 10.42 -4.81
C PRO A 146 2.50 9.58 -3.68
N ALA A 147 3.26 8.71 -3.04
CA ALA A 147 2.73 7.72 -2.11
C ALA A 147 3.61 7.50 -0.87
N VAL A 148 3.96 8.55 -0.14
CA VAL A 148 4.66 8.40 1.15
C VAL A 148 3.74 7.78 2.21
N TYR A 149 2.42 8.00 2.12
CA TYR A 149 1.44 7.50 3.09
C TYR A 149 0.22 6.90 2.38
N ASN A 150 0.08 5.59 2.43
CA ASN A 150 -1.09 4.88 1.93
C ASN A 150 -2.01 4.49 3.09
N GLN A 151 -3.15 5.18 3.23
CA GLN A 151 -4.20 4.74 4.14
C GLN A 151 -5.06 3.67 3.47
N VAL A 152 -5.16 2.51 4.09
CA VAL A 152 -5.95 1.37 3.62
C VAL A 152 -7.02 1.05 4.65
N LYS A 153 -8.30 1.21 4.27
CA LYS A 153 -9.44 0.81 5.10
C LYS A 153 -10.02 -0.49 4.55
N LYS A 154 -10.26 -1.44 5.43
CA LYS A 154 -10.76 -2.77 5.09
C LYS A 154 -11.74 -3.27 6.13
N ASN A 155 -12.61 -4.21 5.74
CA ASN A 155 -13.50 -4.92 6.67
C ASN A 155 -12.84 -6.23 7.13
N PRO A 156 -13.18 -6.74 8.33
CA PRO A 156 -12.76 -8.07 8.75
C PRO A 156 -13.13 -9.14 7.72
N GLY A 157 -12.25 -10.11 7.50
CA GLY A 157 -12.43 -11.18 6.53
C GLY A 157 -11.94 -10.86 5.11
N GLU A 158 -11.73 -9.58 4.75
CA GLU A 158 -11.15 -9.20 3.47
C GLU A 158 -9.64 -9.54 3.39
N SER A 159 -9.04 -9.30 2.24
CA SER A 159 -7.59 -9.40 2.03
C SER A 159 -7.01 -8.03 1.70
N VAL A 160 -5.75 -7.83 2.07
CA VAL A 160 -4.97 -6.64 1.73
C VAL A 160 -3.63 -7.06 1.14
N THR A 161 -3.20 -6.35 0.08
CA THR A 161 -1.90 -6.58 -0.55
C THR A 161 -1.07 -5.30 -0.49
N PHE A 162 0.13 -5.41 0.05
CA PHE A 162 1.13 -4.35 0.08
C PHE A 162 2.12 -4.56 -1.05
N ASN A 163 2.06 -3.67 -2.04
CA ASN A 163 2.90 -3.75 -3.23
C ASN A 163 4.10 -2.79 -3.08
N PRO A 164 5.35 -3.26 -3.27
CA PRO A 164 6.53 -2.40 -3.24
C PRO A 164 6.50 -1.32 -4.34
N GLY A 165 5.80 -1.55 -5.46
CA GLY A 165 5.73 -0.63 -6.58
C GLY A 165 7.07 -0.47 -7.30
N VAL A 166 7.91 -1.48 -7.23
CA VAL A 166 9.23 -1.56 -7.84
C VAL A 166 9.36 -2.91 -8.54
N ARG A 167 10.05 -2.95 -9.67
CA ARG A 167 10.29 -4.21 -10.37
C ARG A 167 11.09 -5.18 -9.49
N ARG A 168 10.68 -6.45 -9.49
CA ARG A 168 11.28 -7.47 -8.62
C ARG A 168 12.75 -7.74 -8.91
N ASP A 169 13.15 -7.67 -10.18
CA ASP A 169 14.50 -7.96 -10.66
C ASP A 169 15.58 -7.02 -10.11
N ILE A 170 15.22 -5.80 -9.73
CA ILE A 170 16.14 -4.82 -9.11
C ILE A 170 16.09 -4.80 -7.58
N ILE A 171 15.17 -5.54 -6.95
CA ILE A 171 15.09 -5.65 -5.49
C ILE A 171 16.12 -6.68 -5.01
N VAL A 172 17.07 -6.25 -4.20
CA VAL A 172 18.06 -7.12 -3.56
C VAL A 172 17.55 -7.63 -2.22
N VAL A 173 17.00 -6.72 -1.42
CA VAL A 173 16.40 -7.01 -0.12
C VAL A 173 15.09 -6.26 0.00
N MET A 174 14.06 -6.92 0.51
CA MET A 174 12.84 -6.28 0.97
C MET A 174 12.48 -6.83 2.34
N LYS A 175 12.20 -5.94 3.27
CA LYS A 175 11.72 -6.28 4.61
C LYS A 175 10.36 -5.63 4.83
N CYS A 176 9.42 -6.37 5.41
CA CYS A 176 8.13 -5.84 5.82
C CYS A 176 8.00 -5.91 7.33
N PHE A 177 7.66 -4.79 7.93
CA PHE A 177 7.46 -4.66 9.36
C PHE A 177 6.00 -4.30 9.65
N LEU A 178 5.48 -4.79 10.76
CA LEU A 178 4.27 -4.30 11.39
C LEU A 178 4.64 -3.72 12.75
N ASN A 179 4.45 -2.42 12.93
CA ASN A 179 4.82 -1.71 14.17
C ASN A 179 6.23 -2.10 14.65
N ASN A 180 7.21 -2.08 13.75
CA ASN A 180 8.63 -2.45 13.94
C ASN A 180 8.91 -3.95 14.18
N ILE A 181 7.91 -4.83 14.05
CA ILE A 181 8.11 -6.28 14.11
C ILE A 181 8.27 -6.81 12.68
N LEU A 182 9.39 -7.46 12.39
CA LEU A 182 9.63 -8.08 11.07
C LEU A 182 8.64 -9.23 10.85
N ILE A 183 7.84 -9.12 9.78
CA ILE A 183 6.81 -10.10 9.42
C ILE A 183 7.11 -10.84 8.12
N ALA A 184 7.87 -10.23 7.21
CA ALA A 184 8.28 -10.87 5.96
C ALA A 184 9.60 -10.28 5.46
N GLU A 185 10.40 -11.11 4.78
CA GLU A 185 11.68 -10.71 4.19
C GLU A 185 11.93 -11.45 2.88
N ILE A 186 12.51 -10.75 1.91
CA ILE A 186 13.10 -11.31 0.71
C ILE A 186 14.57 -10.90 0.69
N THR A 187 15.46 -11.88 0.60
CA THR A 187 16.91 -11.65 0.53
C THR A 187 17.54 -12.66 -0.43
N GLY A 188 18.28 -12.19 -1.43
CA GLY A 188 19.02 -13.05 -2.35
C GLY A 188 18.15 -14.09 -3.10
N GLY A 189 16.88 -13.76 -3.38
CA GLY A 189 15.93 -14.66 -4.04
C GLY A 189 15.19 -15.61 -3.08
N GLN A 190 15.58 -15.69 -1.81
CA GLN A 190 14.87 -16.44 -0.78
C GLN A 190 13.83 -15.56 -0.10
N SER A 191 12.66 -16.13 0.18
CA SER A 191 11.58 -15.48 0.90
C SER A 191 11.33 -16.15 2.24
N GLN A 192 11.15 -15.35 3.29
CA GLN A 192 10.85 -15.81 4.63
C GLN A 192 9.66 -15.04 5.19
N ILE A 193 8.73 -15.75 5.81
CA ILE A 193 7.56 -15.20 6.47
C ILE A 193 7.61 -15.60 7.94
N CYS A 194 7.33 -14.66 8.83
CA CYS A 194 7.21 -14.90 10.26
C CYS A 194 8.39 -15.73 10.85
N SER A 195 9.57 -15.15 10.90
CA SER A 195 10.74 -15.75 11.54
C SER A 195 10.62 -15.84 13.07
N ASN A 196 9.78 -14.99 13.68
CA ASN A 196 9.58 -14.93 15.14
C ASN A 196 8.21 -15.47 15.59
N VAL A 197 8.12 -15.86 16.87
CA VAL A 197 6.93 -16.47 17.48
C VAL A 197 5.72 -15.55 17.44
N GLN A 198 5.90 -14.26 17.78
CA GLN A 198 4.81 -13.28 17.80
C GLN A 198 4.11 -13.12 16.44
N CYS A 199 4.88 -13.12 15.37
CA CYS A 199 4.34 -13.08 14.02
C CYS A 199 3.57 -14.36 13.69
N LYS A 200 4.12 -15.53 14.01
CA LYS A 200 3.47 -16.83 13.74
C LYS A 200 2.11 -16.92 14.44
N GLU A 201 2.05 -16.57 15.70
CA GLU A 201 0.81 -16.59 16.49
C GLU A 201 -0.23 -15.60 15.96
N ARG A 202 0.22 -14.39 15.56
CA ARG A 202 -0.68 -13.34 15.08
C ARG A 202 -1.28 -13.68 13.73
N PHE A 203 -0.47 -14.14 12.79
CA PHE A 203 -0.91 -14.27 11.40
C PHE A 203 -1.31 -15.69 10.99
N THR A 204 -0.78 -16.73 11.60
CA THR A 204 -1.15 -18.15 11.39
C THR A 204 -1.63 -18.46 9.97
N ASP A 205 -0.73 -18.74 9.02
CA ASP A 205 -1.00 -19.10 7.63
C ASP A 205 -1.78 -18.04 6.79
N ARG A 206 -1.98 -16.83 7.33
CA ARG A 206 -2.69 -15.75 6.64
C ARG A 206 -1.79 -14.83 5.82
N LEU A 207 -0.46 -14.95 5.95
CA LEU A 207 0.50 -14.19 5.15
C LEU A 207 0.89 -14.98 3.90
N LYS A 208 0.92 -14.30 2.76
CA LYS A 208 1.47 -14.81 1.51
C LYS A 208 2.42 -13.78 0.93
N LEU A 209 3.65 -14.20 0.66
CA LEU A 209 4.67 -13.40 0.01
C LEU A 209 4.87 -13.92 -1.41
N ASP A 210 4.55 -13.08 -2.38
CA ASP A 210 4.72 -13.39 -3.79
C ASP A 210 6.18 -13.12 -4.18
N SER A 211 6.89 -14.17 -4.57
CA SER A 211 8.30 -14.11 -4.97
C SER A 211 8.53 -13.40 -6.31
N GLU A 212 7.53 -13.31 -7.19
CA GLU A 212 7.65 -12.68 -8.50
C GLU A 212 7.42 -11.16 -8.42
N THR A 213 6.48 -10.72 -7.61
CA THR A 213 6.12 -9.30 -7.47
C THR A 213 6.68 -8.66 -6.21
N ALA A 214 7.22 -9.47 -5.28
CA ALA A 214 7.61 -9.06 -3.93
C ALA A 214 6.44 -8.44 -3.12
N SER A 215 5.20 -8.78 -3.46
CA SER A 215 4.02 -8.26 -2.78
C SER A 215 3.64 -9.12 -1.59
N LEU A 216 3.36 -8.49 -0.46
CA LEU A 216 2.88 -9.16 0.75
C LEU A 216 1.36 -9.06 0.84
N THR A 217 0.68 -10.20 0.90
CA THR A 217 -0.78 -10.28 1.06
C THR A 217 -1.13 -10.85 2.42
N ILE A 218 -2.06 -10.20 3.12
CA ILE A 218 -2.69 -10.71 4.33
C ILE A 218 -4.12 -11.11 3.95
N THR A 219 -4.46 -12.38 4.15
CA THR A 219 -5.80 -12.92 3.90
C THR A 219 -6.59 -12.97 5.19
N ASN A 220 -7.93 -12.90 5.09
CA ASN A 220 -8.84 -12.98 6.24
C ASN A 220 -8.41 -12.06 7.39
N ILE A 221 -8.29 -10.75 7.08
CA ILE A 221 -7.81 -9.74 8.03
C ILE A 221 -8.76 -9.62 9.24
N ARG A 222 -8.17 -9.30 10.39
CA ARG A 222 -8.85 -9.15 11.68
C ARG A 222 -8.66 -7.74 12.20
N ASN A 223 -9.48 -7.28 13.13
CA ASN A 223 -9.31 -5.97 13.76
C ASN A 223 -7.92 -5.80 14.39
N THR A 224 -7.35 -6.89 14.90
CA THR A 224 -5.99 -6.94 15.46
C THR A 224 -4.88 -6.71 14.44
N ASP A 225 -5.16 -6.83 13.13
CA ASP A 225 -4.18 -6.59 12.06
C ASP A 225 -4.03 -5.10 11.72
N SER A 226 -4.87 -4.23 12.30
CA SER A 226 -4.70 -2.78 12.17
C SER A 226 -3.33 -2.34 12.65
N GLY A 227 -2.70 -1.40 11.95
CA GLY A 227 -1.37 -0.89 12.28
C GLY A 227 -0.62 -0.33 11.09
N ASN A 228 0.62 0.08 11.34
CA ASN A 228 1.50 0.62 10.31
C ASN A 228 2.40 -0.50 9.76
N TYR A 229 2.25 -0.75 8.47
CA TYR A 229 3.08 -1.70 7.72
C TYR A 229 4.13 -0.92 6.95
N THR A 230 5.39 -1.17 7.25
CA THR A 230 6.52 -0.51 6.60
C THR A 230 7.28 -1.50 5.73
N LEU A 231 7.41 -1.20 4.45
CA LEU A 231 8.26 -1.90 3.51
C LEU A 231 9.59 -1.14 3.39
N GLU A 232 10.69 -1.77 3.81
CA GLU A 232 12.04 -1.31 3.51
C GLU A 232 12.56 -2.08 2.29
N ILE A 233 12.87 -1.36 1.22
CA ILE A 233 13.22 -1.94 -0.07
C ILE A 233 14.62 -1.46 -0.44
N PHE A 234 15.60 -2.38 -0.48
CA PHE A 234 16.93 -2.11 -0.99
C PHE A 234 16.99 -2.49 -2.47
N ILE A 235 17.23 -1.48 -3.29
CA ILE A 235 17.26 -1.56 -4.74
C ILE A 235 18.71 -1.35 -5.20
N ARG A 236 19.26 -2.32 -5.92
CA ARG A 236 20.51 -2.13 -6.64
C ARG A 236 20.18 -1.82 -8.09
N ASN A 237 20.42 -0.60 -8.49
CA ASN A 237 20.17 -0.21 -9.88
C ASN A 237 21.42 -0.37 -10.76
N ASP A 238 22.62 -0.16 -10.18
CA ASP A 238 23.90 -0.21 -10.89
C ASP A 238 25.05 -0.46 -9.91
N THR A 239 26.24 -0.70 -10.45
CA THR A 239 27.49 -0.74 -9.67
C THR A 239 27.86 0.64 -9.10
N HIS A 240 27.22 1.71 -9.58
CA HIS A 240 27.50 3.10 -9.24
C HIS A 240 26.69 3.61 -8.05
N PHE A 241 25.48 3.12 -7.87
CA PHE A 241 24.60 3.55 -6.78
C PHE A 241 23.57 2.49 -6.39
N SER A 242 23.05 2.61 -5.18
CA SER A 242 21.92 1.84 -4.65
C SER A 242 20.92 2.78 -4.00
N ILE A 243 19.68 2.34 -3.91
CA ILE A 243 18.60 3.12 -3.30
C ILE A 243 17.98 2.29 -2.18
N THR A 244 17.72 2.92 -1.05
CA THR A 244 16.85 2.37 -0.01
C THR A 244 15.57 3.19 -0.01
N ARG A 245 14.44 2.51 -0.25
CA ARG A 245 13.11 3.11 -0.26
C ARG A 245 12.29 2.57 0.88
N GLU A 246 11.60 3.47 1.58
CA GLU A 246 10.65 3.13 2.61
C GLU A 246 9.23 3.47 2.15
N LYS A 247 8.30 2.52 2.30
CA LYS A 247 6.87 2.73 2.04
C LYS A 247 6.08 2.36 3.28
N THR A 248 5.25 3.26 3.76
CA THR A 248 4.38 3.00 4.91
C THR A 248 2.92 2.93 4.49
N PHE A 249 2.23 1.89 4.93
CA PHE A 249 0.79 1.67 4.75
C PHE A 249 0.13 1.66 6.13
N SER A 250 -0.83 2.52 6.35
CA SER A 250 -1.64 2.52 7.57
C SER A 250 -2.91 1.72 7.33
N LEU A 251 -2.95 0.47 7.80
CA LEU A 251 -4.12 -0.39 7.70
C LEU A 251 -5.06 -0.13 8.87
N THR A 252 -6.30 0.22 8.57
CA THR A 252 -7.39 0.32 9.54
C THR A 252 -8.45 -0.72 9.18
N VAL A 253 -8.68 -1.66 10.07
CA VAL A 253 -9.74 -2.66 9.94
C VAL A 253 -10.93 -2.19 10.77
N VAL A 254 -12.05 -1.92 10.10
CA VAL A 254 -13.26 -1.36 10.72
C VAL A 254 -14.40 -2.34 10.48
N SER A 255 -14.97 -2.87 11.55
CA SER A 255 -16.20 -3.63 11.42
C SER A 255 -17.31 -2.71 10.92
N PRO A 256 -18.06 -3.10 9.87
CA PRO A 256 -19.23 -2.34 9.47
C PRO A 256 -20.15 -2.18 10.69
N PRO A 257 -20.81 -1.03 10.85
CA PRO A 257 -21.80 -0.88 11.90
C PRO A 257 -22.82 -2.03 11.77
N PRO A 258 -23.28 -2.62 12.88
CA PRO A 258 -24.26 -3.68 12.83
C PRO A 258 -25.40 -3.19 11.92
N SER A 259 -25.71 -3.98 10.90
CA SER A 259 -26.77 -3.65 9.94
C SER A 259 -28.03 -3.42 10.78
N ARG A 260 -28.42 -2.17 10.96
CA ARG A 260 -29.73 -1.85 11.54
C ARG A 260 -30.72 -2.56 10.64
N LEU A 261 -31.52 -3.45 11.24
CA LEU A 261 -32.66 -4.09 10.55
C LEU A 261 -33.34 -2.99 9.72
N SER A 262 -33.48 -3.19 8.42
CA SER A 262 -34.10 -2.18 7.56
C SER A 262 -35.47 -1.85 8.18
N GLY A 263 -35.89 -0.58 8.11
CA GLY A 263 -37.16 -0.17 8.67
C GLY A 263 -38.33 -1.09 8.22
N GLY A 264 -38.22 -1.68 7.01
CA GLY A 264 -39.14 -2.71 6.51
C GLY A 264 -39.10 -4.03 7.31
N ALA A 265 -37.91 -4.47 7.74
CA ALA A 265 -37.81 -5.69 8.56
C ALA A 265 -38.39 -5.46 9.97
N ILE A 266 -38.14 -4.29 10.57
CA ILE A 266 -38.75 -3.91 11.85
C ILE A 266 -40.27 -3.81 11.72
N ALA A 267 -40.77 -3.15 10.69
CA ALA A 267 -42.21 -3.05 10.41
C ALA A 267 -42.84 -4.43 10.19
N GLY A 268 -42.20 -5.34 9.46
CA GLY A 268 -42.63 -6.72 9.25
C GLY A 268 -42.77 -7.50 10.56
N ILE A 269 -41.77 -7.40 11.45
CA ILE A 269 -41.81 -8.06 12.77
C ILE A 269 -42.95 -7.50 13.63
N VAL A 270 -43.13 -6.18 13.65
CA VAL A 270 -44.21 -5.53 14.41
C VAL A 270 -45.58 -5.97 13.89
N ILE A 271 -45.80 -5.99 12.58
CA ILE A 271 -47.05 -6.46 11.96
C ILE A 271 -47.31 -7.93 12.34
N LEU A 272 -46.32 -8.79 12.27
CA LEU A 272 -46.42 -10.19 12.65
C LEU A 272 -46.85 -10.34 14.12
N LEU A 273 -46.26 -9.60 15.02
CA LEU A 273 -46.59 -9.62 16.45
C LEU A 273 -48.02 -9.15 16.70
N VAL A 274 -48.48 -8.12 16.01
CA VAL A 274 -49.85 -7.62 16.10
C VAL A 274 -50.87 -8.66 15.60
N VAL A 275 -50.57 -9.32 14.47
CA VAL A 275 -51.43 -10.39 13.93
C VAL A 275 -51.52 -11.57 14.91
N VAL A 276 -50.36 -12.00 15.46
CA VAL A 276 -50.35 -13.09 16.47
C VAL A 276 -51.16 -12.69 17.69
N ALA A 277 -51.02 -11.48 18.22
CA ALA A 277 -51.79 -10.98 19.37
C ALA A 277 -53.29 -10.94 19.08
N ALA A 278 -53.70 -10.50 17.88
CA ALA A 278 -55.09 -10.46 17.45
C ALA A 278 -55.71 -11.89 17.36
N VAL A 279 -54.97 -12.86 16.80
CA VAL A 279 -55.39 -14.24 16.71
C VAL A 279 -55.54 -14.86 18.10
N VAL A 280 -54.57 -14.69 18.99
CA VAL A 280 -54.62 -15.20 20.36
C VAL A 280 -55.77 -14.53 21.13
N GLY A 281 -55.93 -13.21 21.03
CA GLY A 281 -57.03 -12.49 21.64
C GLY A 281 -58.39 -12.95 21.13
N GLY A 282 -58.53 -13.16 19.82
CA GLY A 282 -59.74 -13.68 19.18
C GLY A 282 -60.09 -15.11 19.66
N VAL A 283 -59.09 -15.99 19.79
CA VAL A 283 -59.29 -17.34 20.31
C VAL A 283 -59.71 -17.32 21.78
N ILE A 284 -59.09 -16.50 22.62
CA ILE A 284 -59.45 -16.35 24.03
C ILE A 284 -60.89 -15.81 24.15
N TYR A 285 -61.23 -14.79 23.36
CA TYR A 285 -62.61 -14.23 23.32
C TYR A 285 -63.65 -15.28 22.92
N TYR A 286 -63.35 -16.04 21.85
CA TYR A 286 -64.21 -17.12 21.37
C TYR A 286 -64.41 -18.21 22.43
N LEU A 287 -63.37 -18.66 23.09
CA LEU A 287 -63.45 -19.67 24.14
C LEU A 287 -64.25 -19.16 25.36
N ARG A 288 -64.08 -17.92 25.80
CA ARG A 288 -64.89 -17.32 26.88
C ARG A 288 -66.37 -17.21 26.50
N HIS A 289 -66.65 -16.70 25.31
CA HIS A 289 -68.00 -16.55 24.88
C HIS A 289 -68.71 -17.88 24.66
N ARG A 290 -67.99 -18.93 24.29
CA ARG A 290 -68.50 -20.31 24.25
C ARG A 290 -68.77 -20.85 25.65
N SER A 291 -67.97 -20.55 26.63
CA SER A 291 -68.18 -20.93 28.02
C SER A 291 -69.40 -20.27 28.64
N ASP A 292 -69.61 -18.98 28.34
CA ASP A 292 -70.78 -18.23 28.84
C ASP A 292 -72.13 -18.73 28.23
N ARG A 293 -72.08 -19.24 26.98
CA ARG A 293 -73.31 -19.88 26.37
C ARG A 293 -73.58 -21.26 26.94
N ALA A 294 -72.62 -21.96 27.49
CA ALA A 294 -72.81 -23.26 28.14
C ALA A 294 -73.29 -23.16 29.58
N ALA A 295 -73.31 -21.95 30.15
CA ALA A 295 -73.72 -21.70 31.54
C ALA A 295 -75.13 -21.09 31.69
N GLN A 296 -75.98 -21.04 30.64
CA GLN A 296 -77.39 -20.65 30.81
C GLN A 296 -78.14 -21.84 31.38
N PRO A 297 -78.79 -21.67 32.56
CA PRO A 297 -79.66 -22.68 33.10
C PRO A 297 -80.95 -22.77 32.22
N GLN A 298 -81.41 -23.97 31.88
CA GLN A 298 -82.73 -24.20 31.36
C GLN A 298 -83.75 -23.83 32.44
N GLU A 299 -84.46 -22.70 32.27
CA GLU A 299 -85.69 -22.44 33.01
C GLU A 299 -86.73 -23.51 32.62
N GLY A 300 -87.05 -24.34 33.59
CA GLY A 300 -88.06 -25.34 33.45
C GLY A 300 -89.44 -24.70 33.27
N VAL A 301 -90.18 -25.20 32.30
CA VAL A 301 -91.57 -24.93 32.09
C VAL A 301 -92.36 -25.41 33.29
N ALA A 302 -92.99 -24.48 34.02
CA ALA A 302 -93.98 -24.82 35.09
C ALA A 302 -95.32 -25.17 34.40
N ASP A 303 -95.69 -26.44 34.49
CA ASP A 303 -97.07 -26.90 34.21
C ASP A 303 -98.00 -26.46 35.32
N ASP A 304 -99.07 -25.81 34.95
CA ASP A 304 -100.23 -25.38 35.74
C ASP A 304 -101.21 -26.56 36.03
N PRO A 305 -101.55 -26.85 37.26
CA PRO A 305 -102.58 -27.86 37.55
C PRO A 305 -103.83 -27.16 37.92
N SER A 306 -104.80 -27.15 37.04
CA SER A 306 -106.26 -26.93 37.38
C SER A 306 -106.97 -28.21 37.17
N SER A 307 -107.46 -28.77 38.21
CA SER A 307 -108.87 -29.30 38.34
C SER A 307 -109.05 -30.20 39.56
N HIS A 308 -109.95 -29.76 40.38
CA HIS A 308 -110.76 -30.40 41.40
C HIS A 308 -111.38 -31.74 40.94
N PRO A 309 -112.16 -32.50 41.80
CA PRO A 309 -112.52 -32.29 43.19
C PRO A 309 -112.69 -33.59 44.06
N LEU A 310 -112.94 -33.33 45.32
CA LEU A 310 -113.94 -33.92 46.25
C LEU A 310 -113.85 -35.36 46.76
N ARG A 311 -114.04 -35.38 48.07
CA ARG A 311 -114.76 -36.39 48.91
C ARG A 311 -113.89 -37.55 49.39
N ASP A 312 -114.13 -38.05 50.53
CA ASP A 312 -115.08 -37.89 51.67
C ASP A 312 -114.64 -38.83 52.78
N MET A 313 -114.95 -38.49 53.98
CA MET A 313 -115.27 -39.38 55.14
C MET A 313 -114.29 -40.51 55.44
N GLY A 314 -113.94 -40.81 56.58
CA GLY A 314 -114.58 -40.80 57.88
C GLY A 314 -113.84 -41.69 58.87
N ASP A 315 -114.08 -41.37 60.02
CA ASP A 315 -114.20 -42.17 61.23
C ASP A 315 -113.01 -43.12 61.69
N SER A 316 -112.64 -42.84 62.77
CA SER A 316 -112.48 -43.39 64.10
C SER A 316 -111.25 -42.99 64.81
#